data_c33db99c98599197af3279a5234b4728
#
_entry.id   c33db99c98599197af3279a5234b4728
#
_cell.length_a   1.000
_cell.length_b   1.000
_cell.length_c   1.000
_cell.angle_alpha   90.00
_cell.angle_beta   90.00
_cell.angle_gamma   90.00
#
_symmetry.space_group_name_H-M   'P 1'
#
loop_
_entity.id
_entity.type
_entity.pdbx_description
1 polymer ?
#
loop_
_entity_poly.entity_id
_entity_poly.type
_entity_poly.pdbx_seq_one_letter_code
_entity_poly.pdbx_strand_id
1 'polypeptide(L)'
;MEDVTTDVLGEWENEGGATTHLDDFAHLATPGLGPNIMAPPRLLGTPNQIEWAEQIKDRVHKEFDRVGLLMKSVAAKQVGWAQTDTLKLVTILEEKRYEVMANDRAGYFIHDWHELSDQVRQMIVKDPRYAKIMASQAARKHTTAIKNEDQEPHWPEGAEL
;
A
#
# COMPACT_ATOMS: atom_id res chain seq x y z
N MET A 1 22.54 -19.04 -39.24
CA MET A 1 22.30 -18.52 -37.89
C MET A 1 21.64 -17.18 -38.05
N GLU A 2 20.32 -17.18 -38.13
CA GLU A 2 19.52 -15.98 -38.35
C GLU A 2 18.94 -15.49 -37.04
N ASP A 3 19.12 -14.21 -36.83
CA ASP A 3 18.82 -13.43 -35.64
C ASP A 3 17.31 -13.16 -35.56
N VAL A 4 16.62 -13.75 -34.56
CA VAL A 4 15.17 -13.70 -34.40
C VAL A 4 14.80 -12.78 -33.21
N THR A 5 15.42 -11.61 -33.12
CA THR A 5 15.16 -10.68 -32.02
C THR A 5 14.70 -9.27 -32.41
N THR A 6 14.04 -9.10 -33.54
CA THR A 6 13.65 -7.73 -33.95
C THR A 6 12.17 -7.55 -34.30
N ASP A 7 11.27 -8.44 -33.86
CA ASP A 7 9.86 -8.35 -34.26
C ASP A 7 8.82 -8.26 -33.14
N VAL A 8 9.19 -7.83 -31.94
CA VAL A 8 8.24 -7.69 -30.83
C VAL A 8 7.97 -6.22 -30.46
N LEU A 9 8.60 -5.25 -31.10
CA LEU A 9 8.44 -3.82 -30.78
C LEU A 9 7.54 -3.06 -31.77
N GLY A 10 6.99 -3.73 -32.80
CA GLY A 10 6.20 -3.10 -33.86
C GLY A 10 4.68 -3.13 -33.69
N GLU A 11 4.14 -3.82 -32.72
CA GLU A 11 2.70 -4.12 -32.64
C GLU A 11 1.89 -3.21 -31.69
N TRP A 12 2.51 -2.21 -31.07
CA TRP A 12 1.84 -1.32 -30.12
C TRP A 12 1.34 0.01 -30.70
N GLU A 13 1.58 0.27 -31.99
CA GLU A 13 1.26 1.58 -32.58
C GLU A 13 -0.01 1.62 -33.44
N ASN A 14 -0.83 0.56 -33.51
CA ASN A 14 -1.96 0.54 -34.43
C ASN A 14 -3.32 0.09 -33.85
N GLU A 15 -3.62 0.44 -32.63
CA GLU A 15 -5.00 0.39 -32.13
C GLU A 15 -5.59 1.81 -32.16
N GLY A 16 -5.93 2.21 -33.37
CA GLY A 16 -6.66 3.45 -33.65
C GLY A 16 -8.04 3.46 -33.05
N GLY A 17 -8.32 4.52 -32.29
CA GLY A 17 -9.57 5.22 -32.08
C GLY A 17 -10.89 4.47 -32.26
N ALA A 18 -11.46 3.97 -31.18
CA ALA A 18 -12.90 3.84 -31.05
C ALA A 18 -13.40 5.00 -30.18
N THR A 19 -13.81 6.08 -30.82
CA THR A 19 -14.65 7.09 -30.22
C THR A 19 -16.04 6.49 -29.99
N THR A 20 -16.27 5.86 -28.84
CA THR A 20 -17.61 5.54 -28.42
C THR A 20 -18.24 6.80 -27.81
N HIS A 21 -19.17 7.30 -28.53
CA HIS A 21 -20.14 8.34 -28.19
C HIS A 21 -20.82 8.05 -26.82
N LEU A 22 -20.37 8.74 -25.77
CA LEU A 22 -20.90 8.68 -24.41
C LEU A 22 -21.87 9.83 -24.13
N ASP A 23 -22.84 10.06 -25.03
CA ASP A 23 -23.88 11.09 -24.84
C ASP A 23 -25.22 10.55 -24.34
N ASP A 24 -25.33 9.27 -23.93
CA ASP A 24 -26.65 8.70 -23.62
C ASP A 24 -26.88 8.32 -22.14
N PHE A 25 -26.05 8.76 -21.21
CA PHE A 25 -26.29 8.52 -19.77
C PHE A 25 -26.66 9.76 -18.94
N ALA A 26 -27.02 10.87 -19.57
CA ALA A 26 -27.38 12.11 -18.86
C ALA A 26 -28.81 12.11 -18.28
N HIS A 27 -29.56 11.02 -18.29
CA HIS A 27 -31.02 11.05 -17.97
C HIS A 27 -31.46 10.10 -16.84
N LEU A 28 -30.56 9.61 -15.99
CA LEU A 28 -30.96 8.89 -14.79
C LEU A 28 -30.44 9.59 -13.51
N ALA A 29 -30.74 10.88 -13.39
CA ALA A 29 -30.66 11.57 -12.11
C ALA A 29 -31.89 11.19 -11.28
N THR A 30 -31.78 10.13 -10.47
CA THR A 30 -32.73 9.88 -9.38
C THR A 30 -32.39 10.81 -8.21
N PRO A 31 -33.27 11.73 -7.80
CA PRO A 31 -33.10 12.47 -6.57
C PRO A 31 -33.61 11.60 -5.41
N GLY A 32 -32.75 10.94 -4.72
CA GLY A 32 -33.11 10.06 -3.62
C GLY A 32 -31.95 9.79 -2.66
N LEU A 33 -31.82 10.65 -1.63
CA LEU A 33 -31.44 10.32 -0.25
C LEU A 33 -30.52 9.08 -0.08
N GLY A 34 -29.22 9.24 -0.39
CA GLY A 34 -28.17 8.39 0.16
C GLY A 34 -27.39 9.16 1.22
N PRO A 35 -26.83 8.50 2.24
CA PRO A 35 -25.98 9.18 3.22
C PRO A 35 -24.89 9.94 2.47
N ASN A 36 -24.63 11.14 2.94
CA ASN A 36 -23.65 12.08 2.42
C ASN A 36 -22.27 11.39 2.37
N ILE A 37 -22.02 10.61 1.32
CA ILE A 37 -20.69 10.15 0.95
C ILE A 37 -19.99 11.41 0.48
N MET A 38 -19.24 12.01 1.37
CA MET A 38 -18.44 13.19 1.11
C MET A 38 -17.64 12.91 -0.16
N ALA A 39 -18.05 13.54 -1.27
CA ALA A 39 -17.35 13.42 -2.53
C ALA A 39 -15.85 13.73 -2.29
N PRO A 40 -14.92 12.97 -2.86
CA PRO A 40 -13.52 13.24 -2.65
C PRO A 40 -13.22 14.70 -3.01
N PRO A 41 -12.35 15.38 -2.24
CA PRO A 41 -12.07 16.79 -2.44
C PRO A 41 -11.61 17.02 -3.88
N ARG A 42 -12.25 17.97 -4.55
CA ARG A 42 -11.91 18.33 -5.93
C ARG A 42 -10.53 18.97 -5.95
N LEU A 43 -9.64 18.50 -6.82
CA LEU A 43 -8.30 19.03 -6.92
C LEU A 43 -8.29 20.50 -7.37
N LEU A 44 -7.42 21.29 -6.76
CA LEU A 44 -7.19 22.70 -7.07
C LEU A 44 -5.94 22.84 -7.96
N GLY A 45 -6.10 23.51 -9.10
CA GLY A 45 -5.04 23.72 -10.09
C GLY A 45 -5.58 24.19 -11.42
N THR A 46 -4.73 24.32 -12.43
CA THR A 46 -5.17 24.51 -13.81
C THR A 46 -5.79 23.21 -14.36
N PRO A 47 -6.63 23.25 -15.39
CA PRO A 47 -7.25 22.04 -15.94
C PRO A 47 -6.24 20.92 -16.26
N ASN A 48 -5.13 21.25 -16.92
CA ASN A 48 -4.10 20.28 -17.25
C ASN A 48 -3.38 19.71 -16.02
N GLN A 49 -3.16 20.54 -14.98
CA GLN A 49 -2.58 20.09 -13.73
C GLN A 49 -3.53 19.16 -12.97
N ILE A 50 -4.82 19.45 -12.98
CA ILE A 50 -5.82 18.61 -12.34
C ILE A 50 -5.86 17.23 -13.00
N GLU A 51 -5.97 17.18 -14.33
CA GLU A 51 -5.98 15.91 -15.06
C GLU A 51 -4.73 15.06 -14.77
N TRP A 52 -3.55 15.67 -14.81
CA TRP A 52 -2.31 14.96 -14.50
C TRP A 52 -2.24 14.51 -13.04
N ALA A 53 -2.62 15.37 -12.11
CA ALA A 53 -2.64 15.06 -10.69
C ALA A 53 -3.64 13.94 -10.35
N GLU A 54 -4.80 13.86 -11.03
CA GLU A 54 -5.77 12.78 -10.85
C GLU A 54 -5.18 11.43 -11.25
N GLN A 55 -4.43 11.37 -12.35
CA GLN A 55 -3.73 10.14 -12.76
C GLN A 55 -2.68 9.71 -11.73
N ILE A 56 -1.92 10.66 -11.17
CA ILE A 56 -0.93 10.36 -10.13
C ILE A 56 -1.65 9.91 -8.85
N LYS A 57 -2.69 10.62 -8.44
CA LYS A 57 -3.49 10.29 -7.26
C LYS A 57 -4.07 8.88 -7.34
N ASP A 58 -4.55 8.46 -8.51
CA ASP A 58 -5.02 7.10 -8.74
C ASP A 58 -3.90 6.06 -8.57
N ARG A 59 -2.71 6.33 -9.10
CA ARG A 59 -1.54 5.45 -8.92
C ARG A 59 -1.12 5.37 -7.46
N VAL A 60 -1.11 6.49 -6.75
CA VAL A 60 -0.82 6.55 -5.31
C VAL A 60 -1.83 5.71 -4.53
N HIS A 61 -3.11 5.85 -4.84
CA HIS A 61 -4.18 5.07 -4.23
C HIS A 61 -3.97 3.55 -4.43
N LYS A 62 -3.70 3.14 -5.66
CA LYS A 62 -3.41 1.74 -6.00
C LYS A 62 -2.18 1.20 -5.28
N GLU A 63 -1.16 2.03 -5.06
CA GLU A 63 0.02 1.61 -4.32
C GLU A 63 -0.28 1.39 -2.84
N PHE A 64 -1.08 2.25 -2.21
CA PHE A 64 -1.57 2.02 -0.84
C PHE A 64 -2.39 0.73 -0.74
N ASP A 65 -3.27 0.44 -1.71
CA ASP A 65 -4.02 -0.81 -1.77
C ASP A 65 -3.11 -2.02 -1.89
N ARG A 66 -2.11 -1.97 -2.78
CA ARG A 66 -1.14 -3.04 -2.99
C ARG A 66 -0.39 -3.36 -1.70
N VAL A 67 0.13 -2.34 -1.01
CA VAL A 67 0.87 -2.50 0.24
C VAL A 67 -0.06 -3.01 1.35
N GLY A 68 -1.28 -2.48 1.43
CA GLY A 68 -2.29 -2.92 2.39
C GLY A 68 -2.67 -4.40 2.24
N LEU A 69 -2.91 -4.85 1.02
CA LEU A 69 -3.20 -6.24 0.70
C LEU A 69 -2.02 -7.16 1.07
N LEU A 70 -0.79 -6.75 0.77
CA LEU A 70 0.41 -7.48 1.14
C LEU A 70 0.53 -7.62 2.66
N MET A 71 0.39 -6.54 3.42
CA MET A 71 0.44 -6.57 4.88
C MET A 71 -0.68 -7.44 5.48
N LYS A 72 -1.91 -7.33 4.97
CA LYS A 72 -3.04 -8.15 5.41
C LYS A 72 -2.78 -9.64 5.12
N SER A 73 -2.19 -9.98 3.97
CA SER A 73 -1.82 -11.36 3.65
C SER A 73 -0.74 -11.93 4.58
N VAL A 74 0.22 -11.10 5.00
CA VAL A 74 1.23 -11.46 6.00
C VAL A 74 0.58 -11.66 7.36
N ALA A 75 -0.29 -10.74 7.80
CA ALA A 75 -1.00 -10.85 9.07
C ALA A 75 -1.85 -12.13 9.16
N ALA A 76 -2.48 -12.54 8.04
CA ALA A 76 -3.29 -13.75 7.99
C ALA A 76 -2.48 -15.05 8.21
N LYS A 77 -1.18 -15.03 7.96
CA LYS A 77 -0.26 -16.15 8.19
C LYS A 77 0.41 -16.12 9.56
N GLN A 78 0.23 -15.05 10.30
CA GLN A 78 0.81 -14.83 11.63
C GLN A 78 -0.22 -15.15 12.72
N VAL A 79 0.28 -15.39 13.94
CA VAL A 79 -0.55 -15.62 15.13
C VAL A 79 -0.04 -14.77 16.30
N GLY A 80 -0.93 -14.50 17.25
CA GLY A 80 -0.59 -13.81 18.48
C GLY A 80 -0.09 -12.37 18.27
N TRP A 81 0.98 -12.02 18.95
CA TRP A 81 1.53 -10.65 18.93
C TRP A 81 2.04 -10.23 17.55
N ALA A 82 2.62 -11.15 16.77
CA ALA A 82 3.11 -10.85 15.42
C ALA A 82 1.97 -10.39 14.50
N GLN A 83 0.84 -11.08 14.53
CA GLN A 83 -0.37 -10.68 13.81
C GLN A 83 -0.86 -9.30 14.27
N THR A 84 -0.96 -9.11 15.60
CA THR A 84 -1.41 -7.85 16.18
C THR A 84 -0.53 -6.68 15.76
N ASP A 85 0.79 -6.84 15.77
CA ASP A 85 1.72 -5.79 15.37
C ASP A 85 1.63 -5.48 13.87
N THR A 86 1.47 -6.49 13.01
CA THR A 86 1.24 -6.27 11.57
C THR A 86 -0.08 -5.54 11.32
N LEU A 87 -1.15 -5.87 12.05
CA LEU A 87 -2.43 -5.15 11.92
C LEU A 87 -2.33 -3.69 12.38
N LYS A 88 -1.51 -3.37 13.39
CA LYS A 88 -1.22 -1.97 13.76
C LYS A 88 -0.51 -1.22 12.63
N LEU A 89 0.40 -1.88 11.89
CA LEU A 89 1.03 -1.27 10.72
C LEU A 89 0.02 -1.02 9.59
N VAL A 90 -0.94 -1.92 9.41
CA VAL A 90 -2.07 -1.71 8.45
C VAL A 90 -2.89 -0.48 8.86
N THR A 91 -3.15 -0.30 10.16
CA THR A 91 -3.87 0.89 10.66
C THR A 91 -3.10 2.17 10.34
N ILE A 92 -1.78 2.21 10.58
CA ILE A 92 -0.94 3.36 10.22
C ILE A 92 -1.02 3.63 8.72
N LEU A 93 -0.92 2.59 7.88
CA LEU A 93 -1.01 2.71 6.43
C LEU A 93 -2.34 3.34 5.97
N GLU A 94 -3.47 2.87 6.51
CA GLU A 94 -4.80 3.39 6.14
C GLU A 94 -5.00 4.85 6.61
N GLU A 95 -4.47 5.23 7.77
CA GLU A 95 -4.47 6.61 8.24
C GLU A 95 -3.64 7.51 7.30
N LYS A 96 -2.43 7.08 6.92
CA LYS A 96 -1.59 7.82 5.96
C LYS A 96 -2.23 7.92 4.59
N ARG A 97 -2.88 6.86 4.13
CA ARG A 97 -3.69 6.88 2.91
C ARG A 97 -4.77 7.96 2.99
N TYR A 98 -5.53 8.00 4.08
CA TYR A 98 -6.57 9.00 4.26
C TYR A 98 -5.99 10.42 4.23
N GLU A 99 -4.89 10.69 4.95
CA GLU A 99 -4.20 11.98 4.95
C GLU A 99 -3.79 12.41 3.53
N VAL A 100 -3.20 11.51 2.75
CA VAL A 100 -2.75 11.76 1.38
C VAL A 100 -3.94 12.00 0.45
N MET A 101 -4.98 11.16 0.52
CA MET A 101 -6.14 11.26 -0.36
C MET A 101 -7.00 12.49 -0.07
N ALA A 102 -6.97 13.02 1.16
CA ALA A 102 -7.63 14.25 1.55
C ALA A 102 -6.96 15.52 1.00
N ASN A 103 -5.75 15.41 0.45
CA ASN A 103 -5.07 16.56 -0.17
C ASN A 103 -5.81 16.98 -1.46
N ASP A 104 -6.12 18.27 -1.54
CA ASP A 104 -6.85 18.88 -2.66
C ASP A 104 -5.96 19.63 -3.66
N ARG A 105 -4.63 19.67 -3.45
CA ARG A 105 -3.71 20.41 -4.31
C ARG A 105 -3.15 19.52 -5.41
N ALA A 106 -3.42 19.88 -6.67
CA ALA A 106 -2.82 19.18 -7.82
C ALA A 106 -1.29 19.19 -7.76
N GLY A 107 -0.68 20.31 -7.38
CA GLY A 107 0.77 20.44 -7.24
C GLY A 107 1.39 19.45 -6.25
N TYR A 108 0.69 19.09 -5.17
CA TYR A 108 1.14 18.08 -4.22
C TYR A 108 1.38 16.73 -4.90
N PHE A 109 0.45 16.27 -5.72
CA PHE A 109 0.61 15.00 -6.42
C PHE A 109 1.68 15.08 -7.51
N ILE A 110 1.77 16.20 -8.22
CA ILE A 110 2.72 16.38 -9.33
C ILE A 110 4.17 16.48 -8.83
N HIS A 111 4.40 17.19 -7.73
CA HIS A 111 5.75 17.51 -7.29
C HIS A 111 6.30 16.56 -6.22
N ASP A 112 5.44 15.98 -5.39
CA ASP A 112 5.89 15.21 -4.25
C ASP A 112 5.86 13.69 -4.49
N TRP A 113 5.13 13.20 -5.51
CA TRP A 113 4.93 11.78 -5.75
C TRP A 113 5.71 11.27 -6.98
N HIS A 114 7.03 11.07 -6.80
CA HIS A 114 7.93 10.56 -7.85
C HIS A 114 8.23 9.06 -7.70
N GLU A 115 8.38 8.58 -6.47
CA GLU A 115 8.74 7.20 -6.14
C GLU A 115 7.69 6.57 -5.21
N LEU A 116 6.57 6.17 -5.77
CA LEU A 116 5.36 5.76 -5.05
C LEU A 116 5.62 4.72 -3.95
N SER A 117 6.33 3.64 -4.28
CA SER A 117 6.56 2.53 -3.35
C SER A 117 7.44 2.94 -2.17
N ASP A 118 8.49 3.70 -2.42
CA ASP A 118 9.39 4.20 -1.38
C ASP A 118 8.70 5.24 -0.50
N GLN A 119 7.90 6.11 -1.08
CA GLN A 119 7.20 7.15 -0.34
C GLN A 119 6.15 6.57 0.59
N VAL A 120 5.33 5.62 0.14
CA VAL A 120 4.37 4.90 1.00
C VAL A 120 5.09 4.18 2.13
N ARG A 121 6.20 3.47 1.84
CA ARG A 121 7.02 2.82 2.85
C ARG A 121 7.58 3.81 3.87
N GLN A 122 8.14 4.92 3.41
CA GLN A 122 8.72 5.94 4.29
C GLN A 122 7.69 6.61 5.19
N MET A 123 6.46 6.79 4.72
CA MET A 123 5.38 7.31 5.56
C MET A 123 5.11 6.42 6.77
N ILE A 124 5.14 5.10 6.58
CA ILE A 124 4.98 4.14 7.67
C ILE A 124 6.19 4.17 8.60
N VAL A 125 7.41 4.12 8.06
CA VAL A 125 8.66 4.05 8.84
C VAL A 125 8.88 5.32 9.65
N LYS A 126 8.49 6.48 9.15
CA LYS A 126 8.60 7.77 9.84
C LYS A 126 7.53 7.98 10.92
N ASP A 127 6.48 7.17 10.95
CA ASP A 127 5.47 7.26 12.01
C ASP A 127 6.08 6.79 13.35
N PRO A 128 5.93 7.56 14.44
CA PRO A 128 6.54 7.21 15.73
C PRO A 128 6.01 5.89 16.31
N ARG A 129 4.83 5.46 15.91
CA ARG A 129 4.25 4.16 16.31
C ARG A 129 5.01 2.99 15.69
N TYR A 130 5.55 3.16 14.47
CA TYR A 130 6.38 2.15 13.82
C TYR A 130 7.61 1.81 14.67
N ALA A 131 8.35 2.81 15.13
CA ALA A 131 9.53 2.61 15.97
C ALA A 131 9.18 1.87 17.28
N LYS A 132 8.05 2.19 17.90
CA LYS A 132 7.57 1.50 19.12
C LYS A 132 7.23 0.03 18.84
N ILE A 133 6.58 -0.27 17.71
CA ILE A 133 6.27 -1.64 17.30
C ILE A 133 7.56 -2.43 17.08
N MET A 134 8.53 -1.88 16.35
CA MET A 134 9.80 -2.54 16.08
C MET A 134 10.61 -2.79 17.38
N ALA A 135 10.67 -1.82 18.28
CA ALA A 135 11.32 -1.98 19.57
C ALA A 135 10.68 -3.09 20.44
N SER A 136 9.35 -3.15 20.45
CA SER A 136 8.60 -4.21 21.14
C SER A 136 8.88 -5.60 20.56
N GLN A 137 8.97 -5.71 19.24
CA GLN A 137 9.30 -6.96 18.55
C GLN A 137 10.73 -7.41 18.88
N ALA A 138 11.70 -6.49 18.87
CA ALA A 138 13.09 -6.77 19.22
C ALA A 138 13.21 -7.27 20.66
N ALA A 139 12.57 -6.61 21.63
CA ALA A 139 12.56 -7.01 23.02
C ALA A 139 12.00 -8.43 23.23
N ARG A 140 10.89 -8.77 22.57
CA ARG A 140 10.27 -10.10 22.66
C ARG A 140 11.16 -11.19 22.06
N LYS A 141 11.81 -10.92 20.92
CA LYS A 141 12.76 -11.87 20.32
C LYS A 141 13.93 -12.18 21.24
N HIS A 142 14.46 -11.15 21.89
CA HIS A 142 15.57 -11.30 22.85
C HIS A 142 15.16 -12.16 24.05
N THR A 143 13.97 -11.92 24.62
CA THR A 143 13.45 -12.70 25.75
C THR A 143 13.24 -14.17 25.40
N THR A 144 12.77 -14.45 24.18
CA THR A 144 12.58 -15.83 23.71
C THR A 144 13.90 -16.55 23.48
N ALA A 145 14.94 -15.85 23.01
CA ALA A 145 16.27 -16.41 22.82
C ALA A 145 16.90 -16.84 24.15
N ILE A 146 16.85 -15.98 25.18
CA ILE A 146 17.39 -16.29 26.52
C ILE A 146 16.67 -17.51 27.13
N LYS A 147 15.35 -17.59 27.00
CA LYS A 147 14.57 -18.70 27.55
C LYS A 147 14.90 -20.05 26.93
N ASN A 148 15.38 -20.06 25.69
CA ASN A 148 15.80 -21.29 25.00
C ASN A 148 17.23 -21.71 25.35
N GLU A 149 18.11 -20.79 25.78
CA GLU A 149 19.46 -21.09 26.23
C GLU A 149 19.48 -21.74 27.62
N ASP A 150 18.53 -21.40 28.50
CA ASP A 150 18.42 -21.99 29.85
C ASP A 150 17.86 -23.42 29.84
N GLN A 151 17.44 -23.93 28.69
CA GLN A 151 16.96 -25.29 28.53
C GLN A 151 18.10 -26.18 28.01
N GLU A 152 19.15 -26.30 28.81
CA GLU A 152 20.20 -27.30 28.58
C GLU A 152 19.57 -28.70 28.50
N PRO A 153 19.95 -29.54 27.52
CA PRO A 153 19.47 -30.92 27.48
C PRO A 153 20.00 -31.64 28.73
N HIS A 154 19.09 -31.93 29.65
CA HIS A 154 19.39 -32.84 30.76
C HIS A 154 19.68 -34.22 30.20
N TRP A 155 20.96 -34.53 30.04
CA TRP A 155 21.41 -35.88 29.73
C TRP A 155 21.16 -36.73 30.96
N PRO A 156 20.44 -37.86 30.89
CA PRO A 156 20.32 -38.74 32.02
C PRO A 156 21.71 -39.29 32.36
N GLU A 157 22.24 -38.87 33.50
CA GLU A 157 23.40 -39.53 34.12
C GLU A 157 22.97 -40.95 34.46
N GLY A 158 23.59 -41.95 33.81
CA GLY A 158 23.44 -43.35 34.17
C GLY A 158 23.05 -44.28 33.05
N ALA A 159 23.88 -44.36 32.01
CA ALA A 159 23.98 -45.54 31.19
C ALA A 159 25.39 -46.12 31.39
N GLU A 160 25.62 -46.69 32.56
CA GLU A 160 26.74 -47.63 32.72
C GLU A 160 26.37 -48.97 32.09
N LEU A 161 27.28 -49.46 31.24
CA LEU A 161 27.25 -50.77 30.60
C LEU A 161 27.49 -51.88 31.59
#